data_3c160ce4ae6108bd26166097d8171972
#
_entry.id   3c160ce4ae6108bd26166097d8171972
#
_cell.length_a   1.000
_cell.length_b   1.000
_cell.length_c   1.000
_cell.angle_alpha   90.00
_cell.angle_beta   90.00
_cell.angle_gamma   90.00
#
_symmetry.space_group_name_H-M   'P 1'
#
loop_
_entity.id
_entity.type
_entity.pdbx_description
1 polymer ?
#
loop_
_entity_poly.entity_id
_entity_poly.type
_entity_poly.pdbx_seq_one_letter_code
_entity_poly.pdbx_strand_id
1 'polypeptide(L)'
;MSENWKRACQLIVGIEKGKTDALDLSQFRIVFSVGQALVGQPGTAEVYVYNLSVETMNKFKGEDGEFRTGQDFALYAGYDGNIGLIFQGQVFQFRRGRESPTDTYLCIIAQNADTQHNFAVVKGTLAAGRNLEQEKQAIIESFKASGAKTGYLAPSANQNEAPRGKTYFGLASEYLQQYAENNNQDFGYDGNEITIVERNRPADVKAYVLKPSTGLIGMPQLTMSGLRAECLMNPKIKIGSQVQIDSTLVQTENYDTTYSQQGIDQPFKQAFGADGYYNVVAVTHDGDTRGDVWNTSIVGTGVNAVQAISGVAIQGVQNAV
;
A
#
# COMPACT_ATOMS: atom_id res chain seq x y z
N MET A 1 10.38 24.15 14.36
CA MET A 1 9.20 24.59 13.59
C MET A 1 8.55 23.33 13.04
N SER A 2 7.23 23.22 13.04
CA SER A 2 6.58 22.01 12.53
C SER A 2 6.81 21.94 11.01
N GLU A 3 7.35 20.81 10.54
CA GLU A 3 7.57 20.55 9.13
C GLU A 3 6.23 20.39 8.35
N ASN A 4 5.10 20.41 9.04
CA ASN A 4 3.76 20.17 8.51
C ASN A 4 3.00 21.50 8.34
N TRP A 5 3.51 22.38 7.47
CA TRP A 5 2.91 23.66 7.17
C TRP A 5 2.64 23.77 5.67
N LYS A 6 1.46 24.25 5.28
CA LYS A 6 0.97 24.32 3.90
C LYS A 6 0.94 22.95 3.18
N ARG A 7 -0.24 22.50 2.89
CA ARG A 7 -0.44 21.28 2.09
C ARG A 7 0.13 21.47 0.68
N ALA A 8 0.82 20.44 0.19
CA ALA A 8 1.37 20.39 -1.14
C ALA A 8 0.91 19.09 -1.83
N CYS A 9 0.38 19.23 -3.04
CA CYS A 9 -0.08 18.12 -3.86
C CYS A 9 0.40 18.33 -5.30
N GLN A 10 0.85 17.24 -5.93
CA GLN A 10 1.16 17.25 -7.35
C GLN A 10 0.57 15.99 -7.98
N LEU A 11 -0.24 16.20 -9.02
CA LEU A 11 -0.88 15.13 -9.78
C LEU A 11 -0.42 15.19 -11.23
N ILE A 12 0.26 14.15 -11.66
CA ILE A 12 0.77 14.01 -13.04
C ILE A 12 0.09 12.79 -13.66
N VAL A 13 -0.57 13.02 -14.80
CA VAL A 13 -1.27 11.97 -15.56
C VAL A 13 -0.78 11.97 -16.99
N GLY A 14 -0.29 10.83 -17.45
CA GLY A 14 0.12 10.63 -18.84
C GLY A 14 -1.07 10.78 -19.81
N ILE A 15 -0.81 11.30 -20.99
CA ILE A 15 -1.83 11.46 -22.05
C ILE A 15 -1.99 10.14 -22.80
N GLU A 16 -0.89 9.45 -23.06
CA GLU A 16 -0.87 8.22 -23.83
C GLU A 16 0.11 7.22 -23.23
N LYS A 17 -0.27 5.94 -23.25
CA LYS A 17 0.56 4.86 -22.73
C LYS A 17 1.93 4.81 -23.42
N GLY A 18 2.99 4.81 -22.61
CA GLY A 18 4.38 4.70 -23.10
C GLY A 18 4.94 5.97 -23.76
N LYS A 19 4.22 7.09 -23.70
CA LYS A 19 4.73 8.40 -24.11
C LYS A 19 5.09 9.25 -22.89
N THR A 20 6.01 10.19 -23.08
CA THR A 20 6.47 11.11 -22.04
C THR A 20 5.54 12.30 -21.82
N ASP A 21 4.56 12.50 -22.70
CA ASP A 21 3.62 13.60 -22.59
C ASP A 21 2.65 13.37 -21.45
N ALA A 22 2.62 14.29 -20.49
CA ALA A 22 1.79 14.23 -19.32
C ALA A 22 1.15 15.59 -18.99
N LEU A 23 0.02 15.56 -18.34
CA LEU A 23 -0.65 16.75 -17.82
C LEU A 23 -0.39 16.87 -16.32
N ASP A 24 -0.01 18.05 -15.90
CA ASP A 24 0.03 18.44 -14.48
C ASP A 24 -1.33 19.06 -14.10
N LEU A 25 -2.05 18.37 -13.23
CA LEU A 25 -3.38 18.77 -12.76
C LEU A 25 -3.35 19.37 -11.36
N SER A 26 -2.19 19.65 -10.82
CA SER A 26 -1.95 20.07 -9.42
C SER A 26 -2.67 21.37 -9.02
N GLN A 27 -2.99 22.23 -9.97
CA GLN A 27 -3.67 23.51 -9.74
C GLN A 27 -5.19 23.37 -9.43
N PHE A 28 -5.77 22.24 -9.75
CA PHE A 28 -7.19 21.99 -9.53
C PHE A 28 -7.48 21.56 -8.08
N ARG A 29 -8.76 21.57 -7.70
CA ARG A 29 -9.17 20.86 -6.50
C ARG A 29 -9.05 19.37 -6.76
N ILE A 30 -8.29 18.70 -5.92
CA ILE A 30 -8.04 17.26 -5.98
C ILE A 30 -8.50 16.64 -4.67
N VAL A 31 -9.38 15.66 -4.76
CA VAL A 31 -9.75 14.78 -3.65
C VAL A 31 -9.26 13.40 -3.99
N PHE A 32 -8.54 12.76 -3.08
CA PHE A 32 -7.95 11.44 -3.35
C PHE A 32 -8.02 10.52 -2.15
N SER A 33 -8.12 9.22 -2.44
CA SER A 33 -7.90 8.12 -1.52
C SER A 33 -6.96 7.12 -2.17
N VAL A 34 -5.88 6.78 -1.48
CA VAL A 34 -4.83 5.87 -1.96
C VAL A 34 -4.67 4.76 -0.95
N GLY A 35 -4.91 3.53 -1.34
CA GLY A 35 -4.76 2.36 -0.48
C GLY A 35 -3.67 1.41 -0.97
N GLN A 36 -2.78 0.99 -0.07
CA GLN A 36 -1.72 0.00 -0.32
C GLN A 36 -1.62 -0.95 0.86
N ALA A 37 -1.41 -2.25 0.59
CA ALA A 37 -1.27 -3.26 1.63
C ALA A 37 -0.31 -4.38 1.24
N LEU A 38 0.26 -5.03 2.26
CA LEU A 38 1.12 -6.23 2.14
C LEU A 38 0.25 -7.50 2.05
N VAL A 39 -0.60 -7.57 1.04
CA VAL A 39 -1.54 -8.69 0.87
C VAL A 39 -1.38 -9.39 -0.50
N GLY A 40 -0.28 -9.09 -1.19
CA GLY A 40 -0.03 -9.64 -2.51
C GLY A 40 -0.91 -9.07 -3.63
N GLN A 41 -1.70 -8.06 -3.34
CA GLN A 41 -2.58 -7.40 -4.31
C GLN A 41 -2.03 -6.02 -4.68
N PRO A 42 -2.26 -5.56 -5.91
CA PRO A 42 -1.96 -4.20 -6.33
C PRO A 42 -2.70 -3.17 -5.47
N GLY A 43 -2.02 -2.09 -5.11
CA GLY A 43 -2.63 -0.93 -4.49
C GLY A 43 -3.46 -0.14 -5.48
N THR A 44 -4.41 0.65 -4.98
CA THR A 44 -5.32 1.46 -5.78
C THR A 44 -5.27 2.92 -5.35
N ALA A 45 -5.50 3.80 -6.31
CA ALA A 45 -5.73 5.23 -6.06
C ALA A 45 -7.01 5.65 -6.77
N GLU A 46 -7.91 6.27 -6.04
CA GLU A 46 -9.10 6.93 -6.55
C GLU A 46 -8.94 8.43 -6.38
N VAL A 47 -8.96 9.17 -7.49
CA VAL A 47 -8.67 10.59 -7.49
C VAL A 47 -9.73 11.35 -8.26
N TYR A 48 -10.35 12.32 -7.60
CA TYR A 48 -11.34 13.23 -8.18
C TYR A 48 -10.70 14.58 -8.46
N VAL A 49 -10.70 14.98 -9.72
CA VAL A 49 -10.22 16.29 -10.16
C VAL A 49 -11.43 17.13 -10.57
N TYR A 50 -11.64 18.25 -9.88
CA TYR A 50 -12.83 19.07 -10.06
C TYR A 50 -12.63 20.15 -11.12
N ASN A 51 -13.73 20.41 -11.85
CA ASN A 51 -13.89 21.53 -12.77
C ASN A 51 -12.83 21.61 -13.88
N LEU A 52 -12.43 20.43 -14.41
CA LEU A 52 -11.62 20.36 -15.62
C LEU A 52 -12.43 20.81 -16.84
N SER A 53 -11.79 21.56 -17.73
CA SER A 53 -12.40 21.91 -19.03
C SER A 53 -12.63 20.65 -19.88
N VAL A 54 -13.65 20.68 -20.72
CA VAL A 54 -13.96 19.58 -21.64
C VAL A 54 -12.76 19.33 -22.60
N GLU A 55 -12.08 20.40 -22.98
CA GLU A 55 -10.88 20.30 -23.82
C GLU A 55 -9.76 19.52 -23.11
N THR A 56 -9.50 19.80 -21.83
CA THR A 56 -8.50 19.09 -21.03
C THR A 56 -8.89 17.63 -20.84
N MET A 57 -10.17 17.35 -20.54
CA MET A 57 -10.66 15.98 -20.42
C MET A 57 -10.54 15.18 -21.72
N ASN A 58 -10.77 15.84 -22.87
CA ASN A 58 -10.67 15.19 -24.18
C ASN A 58 -9.23 14.77 -24.54
N LYS A 59 -8.19 15.35 -23.92
CA LYS A 59 -6.81 14.91 -24.12
C LYS A 59 -6.55 13.49 -23.64
N PHE A 60 -7.35 12.97 -22.70
CA PHE A 60 -7.27 11.58 -22.24
C PHE A 60 -8.06 10.59 -23.11
N LYS A 61 -8.75 11.09 -24.15
CA LYS A 61 -9.52 10.25 -25.06
C LYS A 61 -8.70 9.80 -26.28
N GLY A 62 -9.05 8.63 -26.78
CA GLY A 62 -8.57 8.13 -28.05
C GLY A 62 -9.26 8.76 -29.26
N GLU A 63 -8.84 8.36 -30.45
CA GLU A 63 -9.47 8.75 -31.73
C GLU A 63 -10.92 8.24 -31.83
N ASP A 64 -11.22 7.15 -31.12
CA ASP A 64 -12.55 6.56 -30.97
C ASP A 64 -13.50 7.37 -30.04
N GLY A 65 -12.99 8.41 -29.39
CA GLY A 65 -13.72 9.24 -28.45
C GLY A 65 -13.87 8.65 -27.04
N GLU A 66 -13.34 7.45 -26.81
CA GLU A 66 -13.35 6.79 -25.50
C GLU A 66 -12.11 7.16 -24.68
N PHE A 67 -12.23 7.09 -23.35
CA PHE A 67 -11.08 7.30 -22.47
C PHE A 67 -10.07 6.16 -22.62
N ARG A 68 -8.82 6.52 -22.80
CA ARG A 68 -7.71 5.54 -22.85
C ARG A 68 -7.44 4.99 -21.46
N THR A 69 -6.81 3.83 -21.40
CA THR A 69 -6.36 3.18 -20.16
C THR A 69 -4.87 2.82 -20.25
N GLY A 70 -4.24 2.61 -19.10
CA GLY A 70 -2.83 2.22 -19.03
C GLY A 70 -1.83 3.39 -19.15
N GLN A 71 -2.30 4.64 -19.08
CA GLN A 71 -1.42 5.80 -18.98
C GLN A 71 -0.72 5.82 -17.62
N ASP A 72 0.49 6.38 -17.59
CA ASP A 72 1.23 6.56 -16.36
C ASP A 72 0.54 7.57 -15.43
N PHE A 73 0.53 7.27 -14.15
CA PHE A 73 -0.10 8.06 -13.11
C PHE A 73 0.87 8.21 -11.94
N ALA A 74 1.06 9.44 -11.46
CA ALA A 74 1.85 9.72 -10.28
C ALA A 74 1.17 10.78 -9.42
N LEU A 75 1.03 10.48 -8.12
CA LEU A 75 0.46 11.37 -7.12
C LEU A 75 1.48 11.61 -6.01
N TYR A 76 1.79 12.87 -5.80
CA TYR A 76 2.64 13.34 -4.71
C TYR A 76 1.78 14.14 -3.74
N ALA A 77 1.95 13.90 -2.46
CA ALA A 77 1.28 14.66 -1.42
C ALA A 77 2.20 14.84 -0.20
N GLY A 78 1.84 15.81 0.64
CA GLY A 78 2.61 16.13 1.83
C GLY A 78 2.42 17.58 2.24
N TYR A 79 3.50 18.16 2.71
CA TYR A 79 3.57 19.57 3.12
C TYR A 79 4.72 20.27 2.40
N ASP A 80 4.68 21.61 2.38
CA ASP A 80 5.75 22.43 1.81
C ASP A 80 7.10 22.06 2.45
N GLY A 81 8.06 21.67 1.61
CA GLY A 81 9.35 21.14 2.05
C GLY A 81 9.38 19.64 2.44
N ASN A 82 8.24 18.96 2.49
CA ASN A 82 8.14 17.52 2.77
C ASN A 82 7.04 16.85 1.89
N ILE A 83 7.06 17.17 0.62
CA ILE A 83 6.23 16.47 -0.39
C ILE A 83 6.93 15.19 -0.83
N GLY A 84 6.18 14.12 -1.04
CA GLY A 84 6.72 12.85 -1.52
C GLY A 84 5.72 12.07 -2.36
N LEU A 85 6.24 11.12 -3.10
CA LEU A 85 5.44 10.20 -3.91
C LEU A 85 4.65 9.27 -2.97
N ILE A 86 3.31 9.36 -3.03
CA ILE A 86 2.40 8.50 -2.28
C ILE A 86 1.82 7.39 -3.15
N PHE A 87 1.74 7.60 -4.47
CA PHE A 87 1.27 6.57 -5.39
C PHE A 87 1.86 6.75 -6.79
N GLN A 88 2.26 5.64 -7.39
CA GLN A 88 2.66 5.55 -8.79
C GLN A 88 2.06 4.27 -9.39
N GLY A 89 1.45 4.39 -10.55
CA GLY A 89 0.83 3.27 -11.23
C GLY A 89 0.35 3.63 -12.62
N GLN A 90 -0.65 2.89 -13.08
CA GLN A 90 -1.28 3.11 -14.38
C GLN A 90 -2.76 3.37 -14.20
N VAL A 91 -3.32 4.22 -15.05
CA VAL A 91 -4.74 4.51 -15.05
C VAL A 91 -5.52 3.28 -15.52
N PHE A 92 -6.40 2.81 -14.64
CA PHE A 92 -7.30 1.69 -14.93
C PHE A 92 -8.60 2.17 -15.55
N GLN A 93 -9.17 3.28 -15.06
CA GLN A 93 -10.44 3.81 -15.54
C GLN A 93 -10.55 5.31 -15.32
N PHE A 94 -11.21 5.99 -16.25
CA PHE A 94 -11.72 7.35 -16.06
C PHE A 94 -13.24 7.31 -15.96
N ARG A 95 -13.79 8.10 -15.04
CA ARG A 95 -15.22 8.36 -14.92
C ARG A 95 -15.45 9.86 -14.84
N ARG A 96 -16.39 10.34 -15.60
CA ARG A 96 -16.79 11.75 -15.55
C ARG A 96 -18.16 11.85 -14.87
N GLY A 97 -18.31 12.81 -13.96
CA GLY A 97 -19.57 13.02 -13.26
C GLY A 97 -19.78 14.48 -12.88
N ARG A 98 -20.89 14.70 -12.20
CA ARG A 98 -21.27 16.00 -11.66
C ARG A 98 -21.73 15.80 -10.23
N GLU A 99 -21.15 16.56 -9.30
CA GLU A 99 -21.51 16.52 -7.89
C GLU A 99 -22.63 17.53 -7.56
N SER A 100 -22.58 18.70 -8.18
CA SER A 100 -23.57 19.76 -8.01
C SER A 100 -23.92 20.41 -9.37
N PRO A 101 -24.90 21.32 -9.45
CA PRO A 101 -25.18 22.05 -10.68
C PRO A 101 -23.98 22.79 -11.27
N THR A 102 -23.03 23.21 -10.42
CA THR A 102 -21.84 23.98 -10.79
C THR A 102 -20.57 23.13 -10.84
N ASP A 103 -20.49 22.03 -10.07
CA ASP A 103 -19.26 21.28 -9.90
C ASP A 103 -19.31 19.95 -10.67
N THR A 104 -18.41 19.86 -11.62
CA THR A 104 -18.14 18.64 -12.38
C THR A 104 -16.83 18.01 -11.90
N TYR A 105 -16.67 16.71 -12.07
CA TYR A 105 -15.43 16.02 -11.75
C TYR A 105 -15.03 15.02 -12.82
N LEU A 106 -13.73 14.77 -12.90
CA LEU A 106 -13.14 13.60 -13.52
C LEU A 106 -12.57 12.72 -12.43
N CYS A 107 -13.15 11.55 -12.24
CA CYS A 107 -12.61 10.52 -11.36
C CYS A 107 -11.61 9.68 -12.15
N ILE A 108 -10.41 9.54 -11.61
CA ILE A 108 -9.31 8.74 -12.15
C ILE A 108 -9.06 7.61 -11.18
N ILE A 109 -9.25 6.38 -11.63
CA ILE A 109 -8.93 5.18 -10.87
C ILE A 109 -7.63 4.64 -11.44
N ALA A 110 -6.60 4.55 -10.59
CA ALA A 110 -5.29 4.04 -10.97
C ALA A 110 -4.92 2.82 -10.10
N GLN A 111 -4.13 1.93 -10.67
CA GLN A 111 -3.64 0.73 -10.01
C GLN A 111 -2.13 0.62 -10.19
N ASN A 112 -1.41 0.25 -9.14
CA ASN A 112 0.02 -0.01 -9.26
C ASN A 112 0.27 -1.46 -9.66
N ALA A 113 1.42 -1.72 -10.28
CA ALA A 113 1.87 -3.07 -10.64
C ALA A 113 0.85 -3.97 -11.34
N ASP A 114 -0.18 -3.41 -12.01
CA ASP A 114 -1.22 -4.19 -12.69
C ASP A 114 -0.63 -5.15 -13.73
N THR A 115 0.24 -4.65 -14.58
CA THR A 115 0.92 -5.46 -15.61
C THR A 115 1.76 -6.57 -14.98
N GLN A 116 2.47 -6.28 -13.91
CA GLN A 116 3.34 -7.21 -13.22
C GLN A 116 2.53 -8.29 -12.48
N HIS A 117 1.46 -7.89 -11.83
CA HIS A 117 0.61 -8.81 -11.06
C HIS A 117 -0.16 -9.78 -11.96
N ASN A 118 -0.77 -9.27 -13.03
CA ASN A 118 -1.70 -10.04 -13.86
C ASN A 118 -1.04 -10.73 -15.06
N PHE A 119 0.15 -10.30 -15.50
CA PHE A 119 0.76 -10.80 -16.74
C PHE A 119 2.18 -11.33 -16.58
N ALA A 120 2.84 -11.19 -15.43
CA ALA A 120 4.14 -11.82 -15.22
C ALA A 120 3.99 -13.34 -15.13
N VAL A 121 4.72 -14.06 -15.97
CA VAL A 121 4.67 -15.53 -16.04
C VAL A 121 6.02 -16.12 -15.64
N VAL A 122 6.00 -16.99 -14.64
CA VAL A 122 7.14 -17.85 -14.30
C VAL A 122 7.12 -19.07 -15.21
N LYS A 123 8.24 -19.32 -15.87
CA LYS A 123 8.44 -20.46 -16.76
C LYS A 123 9.84 -21.01 -16.59
N GLY A 124 9.97 -22.23 -16.08
CA GLY A 124 11.28 -22.86 -15.89
C GLY A 124 11.26 -24.05 -14.96
N THR A 125 12.38 -24.72 -14.86
CA THR A 125 12.57 -25.85 -13.95
C THR A 125 13.81 -25.61 -13.12
N LEU A 126 13.69 -25.72 -11.81
CA LEU A 126 14.79 -25.73 -10.86
C LEU A 126 15.14 -27.17 -10.49
N ALA A 127 16.43 -27.48 -10.52
CA ALA A 127 16.94 -28.81 -10.19
C ALA A 127 16.74 -29.17 -8.69
N ALA A 128 16.89 -30.41 -8.36
CA ALA A 128 17.05 -30.87 -6.97
C ALA A 128 18.30 -30.22 -6.35
N GLY A 129 18.33 -30.06 -5.04
CA GLY A 129 19.41 -29.36 -4.33
C GLY A 129 19.24 -27.84 -4.29
N ARG A 130 18.16 -27.27 -4.85
CA ARG A 130 17.88 -25.84 -4.74
C ARG A 130 17.50 -25.44 -3.32
N ASN A 131 17.88 -24.25 -2.92
CA ASN A 131 17.40 -23.63 -1.69
C ASN A 131 16.22 -22.67 -1.97
N LEU A 132 15.54 -22.22 -0.91
CA LEU A 132 14.39 -21.30 -1.01
C LEU A 132 14.77 -19.94 -1.60
N GLU A 133 16.01 -19.49 -1.42
CA GLU A 133 16.46 -18.23 -1.99
C GLU A 133 16.54 -18.28 -3.52
N GLN A 134 17.01 -19.39 -4.08
CA GLN A 134 17.01 -19.62 -5.54
C GLN A 134 15.60 -19.71 -6.10
N GLU A 135 14.66 -20.28 -5.32
CA GLU A 135 13.25 -20.31 -5.69
C GLU A 135 12.64 -18.90 -5.75
N LYS A 136 12.89 -18.11 -4.72
CA LYS A 136 12.47 -16.69 -4.68
C LYS A 136 13.06 -15.91 -5.86
N GLN A 137 14.35 -16.04 -6.11
CA GLN A 137 15.01 -15.31 -7.20
C GLN A 137 14.41 -15.65 -8.57
N ALA A 138 14.12 -16.93 -8.84
CA ALA A 138 13.49 -17.34 -10.11
C ALA A 138 12.11 -16.69 -10.32
N ILE A 139 11.32 -16.55 -9.25
CA ILE A 139 10.02 -15.87 -9.30
C ILE A 139 10.22 -14.37 -9.51
N ILE A 140 11.12 -13.73 -8.75
CA ILE A 140 11.40 -12.29 -8.86
C ILE A 140 11.95 -11.90 -10.23
N GLU A 141 12.79 -12.75 -10.86
CA GLU A 141 13.27 -12.50 -12.22
C GLU A 141 12.15 -12.44 -13.25
N SER A 142 11.10 -13.22 -13.06
CA SER A 142 9.91 -13.15 -13.93
C SER A 142 9.18 -11.84 -13.81
N PHE A 143 9.09 -11.28 -12.62
CA PHE A 143 8.56 -9.93 -12.41
C PHE A 143 9.43 -8.84 -13.03
N LYS A 144 10.76 -8.96 -12.90
CA LYS A 144 11.70 -8.04 -13.53
C LYS A 144 11.58 -8.05 -15.05
N ALA A 145 11.39 -9.22 -15.63
CA ALA A 145 11.15 -9.35 -17.07
C ALA A 145 9.86 -8.63 -17.53
N SER A 146 8.90 -8.45 -16.63
CA SER A 146 7.67 -7.70 -16.86
C SER A 146 7.78 -6.20 -16.46
N GLY A 147 9.00 -5.72 -16.17
CA GLY A 147 9.27 -4.31 -15.85
C GLY A 147 9.16 -3.96 -14.36
N ALA A 148 9.00 -4.93 -13.47
CA ALA A 148 9.05 -4.68 -12.03
C ALA A 148 10.47 -4.35 -11.56
N LYS A 149 10.54 -3.49 -10.55
CA LYS A 149 11.75 -3.25 -9.77
C LYS A 149 11.70 -4.06 -8.47
N THR A 150 12.83 -4.28 -7.86
CA THR A 150 12.91 -4.91 -6.54
C THR A 150 13.14 -3.86 -5.47
N GLY A 151 12.23 -3.81 -4.52
CA GLY A 151 12.40 -3.09 -3.26
C GLY A 151 13.12 -3.96 -2.23
N TYR A 152 12.67 -3.92 -0.99
CA TYR A 152 13.20 -4.78 0.07
C TYR A 152 12.73 -6.22 -0.13
N LEU A 153 13.67 -7.16 -0.13
CA LEU A 153 13.40 -8.59 -0.21
C LEU A 153 13.93 -9.28 1.05
N ALA A 154 13.02 -9.63 1.96
CA ALA A 154 13.39 -10.36 3.17
C ALA A 154 14.15 -11.65 2.84
N PRO A 155 15.18 -12.01 3.61
CA PRO A 155 15.91 -13.27 3.41
C PRO A 155 14.98 -14.46 3.62
N SER A 156 15.29 -15.59 2.96
CA SER A 156 14.56 -16.83 3.19
C SER A 156 14.91 -17.42 4.56
N ALA A 157 13.89 -17.74 5.35
CA ALA A 157 14.06 -18.21 6.72
C ALA A 157 14.79 -19.56 6.82
N ASN A 158 14.72 -20.38 5.78
CA ASN A 158 15.32 -21.71 5.74
C ASN A 158 16.21 -21.89 4.52
N GLN A 159 17.42 -22.35 4.73
CA GLN A 159 18.43 -22.62 3.69
C GLN A 159 18.51 -24.10 3.29
N ASN A 160 17.57 -24.93 3.75
CA ASN A 160 17.59 -26.36 3.44
C ASN A 160 17.41 -26.59 1.94
N GLU A 161 18.15 -27.54 1.43
CA GLU A 161 18.08 -27.96 0.04
C GLU A 161 16.83 -28.82 -0.22
N ALA A 162 16.11 -28.49 -1.28
CA ALA A 162 14.96 -29.25 -1.70
C ALA A 162 15.37 -30.58 -2.36
N PRO A 163 14.86 -31.74 -1.90
CA PRO A 163 15.28 -33.05 -2.38
C PRO A 163 14.84 -33.33 -3.82
N ARG A 164 13.88 -32.57 -4.35
CA ARG A 164 13.31 -32.79 -5.70
C ARG A 164 13.34 -31.50 -6.53
N GLY A 165 13.46 -31.63 -7.84
CA GLY A 165 13.29 -30.53 -8.78
C GLY A 165 11.84 -30.00 -8.73
N LYS A 166 11.66 -28.73 -9.11
CA LYS A 166 10.34 -28.07 -9.20
C LYS A 166 10.21 -27.34 -10.54
N THR A 167 9.13 -27.63 -11.25
CA THR A 167 8.81 -26.95 -12.49
C THR A 167 7.76 -25.89 -12.22
N TYR A 168 7.97 -24.72 -12.79
CA TYR A 168 7.08 -23.56 -12.72
C TYR A 168 6.48 -23.31 -14.09
N PHE A 169 5.18 -23.10 -14.14
CA PHE A 169 4.48 -22.64 -15.34
C PHE A 169 3.16 -22.00 -14.93
N GLY A 170 3.11 -20.69 -14.88
CA GLY A 170 1.91 -19.95 -14.47
C GLY A 170 2.22 -18.53 -14.02
N LEU A 171 1.25 -17.88 -13.38
CA LEU A 171 1.39 -16.50 -12.91
C LEU A 171 2.44 -16.39 -11.80
N ALA A 172 3.33 -15.42 -11.94
CA ALA A 172 4.37 -15.16 -10.95
C ALA A 172 3.79 -14.72 -9.60
N SER A 173 2.66 -13.99 -9.60
CA SER A 173 1.95 -13.56 -8.42
C SER A 173 1.44 -14.73 -7.56
N GLU A 174 0.89 -15.77 -8.18
CA GLU A 174 0.43 -16.97 -7.47
C GLU A 174 1.59 -17.73 -6.83
N TYR A 175 2.71 -17.89 -7.56
CA TYR A 175 3.89 -18.55 -7.02
C TYR A 175 4.54 -17.74 -5.91
N LEU A 176 4.55 -16.41 -6.02
CA LEU A 176 5.07 -15.55 -4.96
C LEU A 176 4.18 -15.60 -3.72
N GLN A 177 2.85 -15.67 -3.89
CA GLN A 177 1.91 -15.85 -2.80
C GLN A 177 2.17 -17.16 -2.04
N GLN A 178 2.27 -18.27 -2.76
CA GLN A 178 2.58 -19.58 -2.16
C GLN A 178 3.96 -19.58 -1.46
N TYR A 179 4.96 -18.93 -2.08
CA TYR A 179 6.28 -18.80 -1.49
C TYR A 179 6.22 -18.01 -0.18
N ALA A 180 5.55 -16.85 -0.17
CA ALA A 180 5.42 -15.98 1.00
C ALA A 180 4.69 -16.69 2.15
N GLU A 181 3.56 -17.34 1.87
CA GLU A 181 2.79 -18.12 2.86
C GLU A 181 3.63 -19.23 3.50
N ASN A 182 4.37 -20.00 2.68
CA ASN A 182 5.21 -21.10 3.16
C ASN A 182 6.42 -20.63 3.99
N ASN A 183 6.82 -19.37 3.85
CA ASN A 183 7.99 -18.81 4.53
C ASN A 183 7.62 -17.79 5.63
N ASN A 184 6.36 -17.68 6.02
CA ASN A 184 5.88 -16.70 6.99
C ASN A 184 6.26 -15.26 6.61
N GLN A 185 6.13 -14.96 5.32
CA GLN A 185 6.41 -13.67 4.73
C GLN A 185 5.14 -13.09 4.11
N ASP A 186 5.09 -11.79 3.95
CA ASP A 186 4.08 -11.08 3.19
C ASP A 186 4.76 -10.26 2.09
N PHE A 187 4.06 -10.02 1.00
CA PHE A 187 4.56 -9.18 -0.06
C PHE A 187 3.52 -8.16 -0.51
N GLY A 188 4.00 -7.11 -1.11
CA GLY A 188 3.16 -6.04 -1.66
C GLY A 188 3.89 -5.25 -2.73
N TYR A 189 3.17 -4.33 -3.33
CA TYR A 189 3.68 -3.48 -4.40
C TYR A 189 3.68 -2.01 -3.95
N ASP A 190 4.84 -1.35 -4.07
CA ASP A 190 4.98 0.10 -3.91
C ASP A 190 5.35 0.70 -5.27
N GLY A 191 4.36 1.25 -5.98
CA GLY A 191 4.52 1.59 -7.39
C GLY A 191 4.84 0.35 -8.23
N ASN A 192 5.99 0.34 -8.88
CA ASN A 192 6.49 -0.80 -9.65
C ASN A 192 7.49 -1.66 -8.87
N GLU A 193 7.67 -1.42 -7.58
CA GLU A 193 8.61 -2.16 -6.75
C GLU A 193 7.90 -3.27 -5.97
N ILE A 194 8.48 -4.48 -5.99
CA ILE A 194 8.01 -5.61 -5.19
C ILE A 194 8.78 -5.63 -3.88
N THR A 195 8.05 -5.60 -2.78
CA THR A 195 8.59 -5.66 -1.44
C THR A 195 8.12 -6.93 -0.75
N ILE A 196 9.05 -7.70 -0.16
CA ILE A 196 8.77 -8.91 0.62
C ILE A 196 9.28 -8.65 2.04
N VAL A 197 8.42 -8.83 3.03
CA VAL A 197 8.75 -8.63 4.45
C VAL A 197 8.46 -9.88 5.28
N GLU A 198 9.18 -10.08 6.36
CA GLU A 198 8.84 -11.11 7.35
C GLU A 198 7.69 -10.60 8.21
N ARG A 199 6.69 -11.45 8.49
CA ARG A 199 5.49 -11.06 9.26
C ARG A 199 5.80 -10.48 10.64
N ASN A 200 6.85 -10.97 11.29
CA ASN A 200 7.19 -10.60 12.67
C ASN A 200 8.45 -9.74 12.79
N ARG A 201 9.07 -9.37 11.68
CA ARG A 201 10.25 -8.51 11.65
C ARG A 201 10.07 -7.38 10.69
N PRO A 202 10.37 -6.15 11.09
CA PRO A 202 10.38 -5.03 10.16
C PRO A 202 11.46 -5.27 9.09
N ALA A 203 11.24 -4.76 7.90
CA ALA A 203 12.36 -4.42 7.04
C ALA A 203 13.32 -3.57 7.89
N ASP A 204 14.63 -3.75 7.72
CA ASP A 204 15.65 -3.03 8.50
C ASP A 204 15.59 -1.52 8.19
N VAL A 205 14.59 -0.85 8.77
CA VAL A 205 14.19 0.51 8.46
C VAL A 205 14.01 1.29 9.76
N LYS A 206 14.43 2.53 9.73
CA LYS A 206 14.27 3.47 10.83
C LYS A 206 12.77 3.63 11.17
N ALA A 207 12.41 3.41 12.44
CA ALA A 207 11.05 3.59 12.91
C ALA A 207 10.62 5.07 12.88
N TYR A 208 9.42 5.34 12.37
CA TYR A 208 8.80 6.66 12.45
C TYR A 208 8.07 6.81 13.78
N VAL A 209 8.46 7.79 14.57
CA VAL A 209 7.85 8.08 15.88
C VAL A 209 6.55 8.84 15.68
N LEU A 210 5.42 8.23 16.03
CA LEU A 210 4.10 8.84 16.00
C LEU A 210 3.64 9.21 17.40
N LYS A 211 3.53 10.50 17.64
CA LYS A 211 3.02 11.10 18.87
C LYS A 211 2.25 12.39 18.52
N PRO A 212 1.44 12.94 19.42
CA PRO A 212 0.66 14.17 19.13
C PRO A 212 1.52 15.31 18.59
N SER A 213 2.75 15.46 19.10
CA SER A 213 3.68 16.51 18.65
C SER A 213 4.32 16.24 17.27
N THR A 214 4.26 15.02 16.75
CA THR A 214 4.75 14.65 15.41
C THR A 214 3.63 14.40 14.40
N GLY A 215 2.36 14.69 14.78
CA GLY A 215 1.22 14.64 13.88
C GLY A 215 0.30 13.44 14.05
N LEU A 216 0.39 12.69 15.17
CA LEU A 216 -0.61 11.65 15.48
C LEU A 216 -1.96 12.32 15.70
N ILE A 217 -3.01 11.80 15.06
CA ILE A 217 -4.39 12.26 15.15
C ILE A 217 -5.18 11.26 15.99
N GLY A 218 -5.93 11.78 16.97
CA GLY A 218 -6.74 10.95 17.84
C GLY A 218 -5.94 9.97 18.70
N MET A 219 -6.58 8.90 19.12
CA MET A 219 -5.97 7.83 19.92
C MET A 219 -5.84 6.56 19.07
N PRO A 220 -4.63 5.99 18.97
CA PRO A 220 -4.46 4.70 18.29
C PRO A 220 -5.31 3.62 18.93
N GLN A 221 -5.93 2.79 18.13
CA GLN A 221 -6.79 1.70 18.56
C GLN A 221 -6.15 0.37 18.28
N LEU A 222 -6.06 -0.48 19.29
CA LEU A 222 -5.63 -1.86 19.14
C LEU A 222 -6.85 -2.76 18.97
N THR A 223 -6.98 -3.32 17.77
CA THR A 223 -8.08 -4.20 17.37
C THR A 223 -7.57 -5.62 17.11
N MET A 224 -8.47 -6.56 16.87
CA MET A 224 -8.10 -7.92 16.43
C MET A 224 -7.35 -7.92 15.08
N SER A 225 -7.55 -6.88 14.26
CA SER A 225 -6.89 -6.72 12.96
C SER A 225 -5.51 -6.05 13.06
N GLY A 226 -5.07 -5.70 14.27
CA GLY A 226 -3.83 -4.98 14.51
C GLY A 226 -4.07 -3.57 15.06
N LEU A 227 -2.99 -2.79 15.15
CA LEU A 227 -3.03 -1.40 15.56
C LEU A 227 -3.55 -0.53 14.41
N ARG A 228 -4.57 0.25 14.66
CA ARG A 228 -5.01 1.33 13.77
C ARG A 228 -4.58 2.68 14.33
N ALA A 229 -3.94 3.47 13.52
CA ALA A 229 -3.55 4.82 13.89
C ALA A 229 -3.68 5.75 12.70
N GLU A 230 -3.99 7.00 12.98
CA GLU A 230 -4.14 8.05 11.99
C GLU A 230 -3.13 9.17 12.31
N CYS A 231 -2.50 9.71 11.30
CA CYS A 231 -1.57 10.82 11.44
C CYS A 231 -1.73 11.84 10.30
N LEU A 232 -1.18 13.01 10.48
CA LEU A 232 -1.05 13.99 9.41
C LEU A 232 -0.34 13.36 8.20
N MET A 233 -0.71 13.78 7.00
CA MET A 233 -0.17 13.26 5.75
C MET A 233 1.36 13.10 5.81
N ASN A 234 1.83 11.88 5.65
CA ASN A 234 3.26 11.57 5.69
C ASN A 234 3.63 10.59 4.57
N PRO A 235 4.21 11.08 3.47
CA PRO A 235 4.57 10.23 2.33
C PRO A 235 5.74 9.27 2.61
N LYS A 236 6.41 9.40 3.76
CA LYS A 236 7.50 8.51 4.15
C LYS A 236 7.01 7.21 4.80
N ILE A 237 5.76 7.19 5.27
CA ILE A 237 5.16 5.98 5.82
C ILE A 237 4.62 5.15 4.65
N LYS A 238 5.24 4.01 4.42
CA LYS A 238 4.92 3.07 3.35
C LYS A 238 4.66 1.68 3.92
N ILE A 239 4.10 0.80 3.11
CA ILE A 239 3.97 -0.62 3.46
C ILE A 239 5.34 -1.21 3.82
N GLY A 240 5.40 -2.02 4.87
CA GLY A 240 6.65 -2.61 5.39
C GLY A 240 7.51 -1.67 6.23
N SER A 241 7.17 -0.38 6.37
CA SER A 241 7.87 0.51 7.29
C SER A 241 7.51 0.20 8.74
N GLN A 242 8.36 0.67 9.67
CA GLN A 242 8.13 0.54 11.10
C GLN A 242 7.66 1.87 11.69
N VAL A 243 6.67 1.81 12.58
CA VAL A 243 6.23 2.94 13.38
C VAL A 243 6.41 2.64 14.86
N GLN A 244 6.76 3.67 15.62
CA GLN A 244 6.82 3.62 17.07
C GLN A 244 5.71 4.51 17.65
N ILE A 245 4.86 3.93 18.49
CA ILE A 245 3.77 4.62 19.17
C ILE A 245 3.90 4.33 20.66
N ASP A 246 3.79 5.36 21.49
CA ASP A 246 3.81 5.20 22.93
C ASP A 246 2.61 4.35 23.38
N SER A 247 2.88 3.25 24.07
CA SER A 247 1.86 2.31 24.54
C SER A 247 0.83 2.95 25.48
N THR A 248 1.18 4.05 26.14
CA THR A 248 0.25 4.81 27.01
C THR A 248 -0.83 5.54 26.23
N LEU A 249 -0.61 5.79 24.93
CA LEU A 249 -1.56 6.44 24.03
C LEU A 249 -2.49 5.44 23.32
N VAL A 250 -2.21 4.14 23.42
CA VAL A 250 -2.95 3.10 22.69
C VAL A 250 -4.19 2.71 23.47
N GLN A 251 -5.35 2.90 22.87
CA GLN A 251 -6.62 2.42 23.41
C GLN A 251 -6.84 0.97 22.98
N THR A 252 -7.01 0.09 23.96
CA THR A 252 -7.39 -1.30 23.70
C THR A 252 -8.90 -1.38 23.55
N GLU A 253 -9.38 -1.88 22.43
CA GLU A 253 -10.80 -2.21 22.28
C GLU A 253 -11.17 -3.33 23.25
N ASN A 254 -12.04 -3.02 24.21
CA ASN A 254 -12.63 -4.06 25.06
C ASN A 254 -13.79 -4.70 24.31
N TYR A 255 -13.67 -5.98 24.03
CA TYR A 255 -14.81 -6.75 23.52
C TYR A 255 -15.95 -6.77 24.53
N ASP A 256 -17.16 -6.60 24.03
CA ASP A 256 -18.38 -6.70 24.84
C ASP A 256 -18.45 -8.09 25.49
N THR A 257 -18.45 -8.10 26.81
CA THR A 257 -18.34 -9.28 27.65
C THR A 257 -19.60 -10.17 27.64
N THR A 258 -20.61 -9.84 26.85
CA THR A 258 -21.89 -10.56 26.83
C THR A 258 -21.78 -11.98 26.28
N TYR A 259 -20.70 -12.33 25.61
CA TYR A 259 -20.54 -13.66 24.97
C TYR A 259 -19.34 -14.48 25.42
N SER A 260 -18.48 -13.99 26.32
CA SER A 260 -17.32 -14.75 26.75
C SER A 260 -17.13 -14.75 28.28
N GLN A 261 -17.68 -15.71 28.93
CA GLN A 261 -17.36 -15.99 30.32
C GLN A 261 -16.03 -16.72 30.52
N GLN A 262 -15.15 -16.81 29.55
CA GLN A 262 -13.87 -17.52 29.74
C GLN A 262 -12.72 -16.80 28.97
N GLY A 263 -11.98 -15.98 29.75
CA GLY A 263 -10.53 -15.92 29.62
C GLY A 263 -9.90 -15.37 28.34
N ILE A 264 -10.62 -14.60 27.52
CA ILE A 264 -10.09 -14.04 26.28
C ILE A 264 -9.24 -12.77 26.51
N ASP A 265 -9.34 -12.15 27.68
CA ASP A 265 -8.65 -10.88 27.97
C ASP A 265 -7.12 -10.97 28.13
N GLN A 266 -6.57 -12.14 28.35
CA GLN A 266 -5.12 -12.30 28.58
C GLN A 266 -4.26 -12.49 27.32
N PRO A 267 -4.70 -13.20 26.26
CA PRO A 267 -3.87 -13.39 25.06
C PRO A 267 -3.64 -12.12 24.27
N PHE A 268 -4.59 -11.17 24.28
CA PHE A 268 -4.52 -9.96 23.45
C PHE A 268 -3.43 -8.97 23.87
N LYS A 269 -3.25 -8.76 25.18
CA LYS A 269 -2.22 -7.83 25.67
C LYS A 269 -0.79 -8.28 25.38
N GLN A 270 -0.56 -9.60 25.30
CA GLN A 270 0.76 -10.16 25.01
C GLN A 270 1.03 -10.33 23.50
N ALA A 271 -0.02 -10.46 22.68
CA ALA A 271 0.11 -10.71 21.23
C ALA A 271 0.50 -9.47 20.42
N PHE A 272 0.31 -8.26 20.93
CA PHE A 272 0.39 -7.03 20.14
C PHE A 272 1.60 -6.13 20.44
N GLY A 273 2.64 -6.66 21.07
CA GLY A 273 3.91 -5.95 21.26
C GLY A 273 3.84 -4.90 22.38
N ALA A 274 4.35 -5.25 23.57
CA ALA A 274 4.49 -4.32 24.68
C ALA A 274 5.49 -3.18 24.40
N ASP A 275 6.26 -3.29 23.31
CA ASP A 275 7.42 -2.42 23.05
C ASP A 275 7.06 -1.15 22.27
N GLY A 276 5.81 -0.97 21.85
CA GLY A 276 5.36 0.21 21.09
C GLY A 276 5.86 0.27 19.65
N TYR A 277 6.46 -0.80 19.12
CA TYR A 277 6.90 -0.89 17.74
C TYR A 277 5.93 -1.73 16.91
N TYR A 278 5.52 -1.20 15.76
CA TYR A 278 4.57 -1.85 14.85
C TYR A 278 5.07 -1.80 13.41
N ASN A 279 4.88 -2.92 12.70
CA ASN A 279 5.12 -3.01 11.28
C ASN A 279 3.88 -2.56 10.52
N VAL A 280 4.03 -1.67 9.59
CA VAL A 280 2.94 -1.16 8.76
C VAL A 280 2.58 -2.18 7.69
N VAL A 281 1.41 -2.78 7.81
CA VAL A 281 0.87 -3.77 6.86
C VAL A 281 0.01 -3.11 5.80
N ALA A 282 -0.72 -2.05 6.17
CA ALA A 282 -1.53 -1.29 5.23
C ALA A 282 -1.41 0.21 5.52
N VAL A 283 -1.46 0.98 4.45
CA VAL A 283 -1.42 2.45 4.47
C VAL A 283 -2.54 2.96 3.59
N THR A 284 -3.30 3.93 4.10
CA THR A 284 -4.25 4.70 3.30
C THR A 284 -3.89 6.18 3.42
N HIS A 285 -3.80 6.86 2.29
CA HIS A 285 -3.60 8.31 2.24
C HIS A 285 -4.85 8.97 1.70
N ASP A 286 -5.48 9.80 2.51
CA ASP A 286 -6.69 10.52 2.16
C ASP A 286 -6.42 12.03 2.15
N GLY A 287 -6.87 12.72 1.11
CA GLY A 287 -6.63 14.14 1.01
C GLY A 287 -7.63 14.90 0.14
N ASP A 288 -7.94 16.11 0.58
CA ASP A 288 -8.62 17.15 -0.20
C ASP A 288 -7.76 18.41 -0.20
N THR A 289 -7.32 18.86 -1.37
CA THR A 289 -6.46 20.05 -1.50
C THR A 289 -7.13 21.33 -1.05
N ARG A 290 -8.47 21.36 -0.93
CA ARG A 290 -9.27 22.52 -0.52
C ARG A 290 -10.24 22.23 0.63
N GLY A 291 -10.29 20.96 1.11
CA GLY A 291 -11.10 20.52 2.25
C GLY A 291 -10.28 20.31 3.51
N ASP A 292 -10.84 19.60 4.50
CA ASP A 292 -10.21 19.40 5.80
C ASP A 292 -9.39 18.12 5.88
N VAL A 293 -9.72 17.12 5.08
CA VAL A 293 -9.05 15.81 5.08
C VAL A 293 -7.65 15.93 4.50
N TRP A 294 -6.63 15.53 5.28
CA TRP A 294 -5.23 15.48 4.84
C TRP A 294 -4.41 14.60 5.77
N ASN A 295 -4.64 13.29 5.70
CA ASN A 295 -4.17 12.33 6.68
C ASN A 295 -3.62 11.05 6.05
N THR A 296 -2.86 10.33 6.85
CA THR A 296 -2.38 8.99 6.59
C THR A 296 -2.91 8.08 7.67
N SER A 297 -3.68 7.08 7.29
CA SER A 297 -4.17 6.01 8.16
C SER A 297 -3.30 4.78 7.98
N ILE A 298 -2.93 4.13 9.07
CA ILE A 298 -2.09 2.95 9.06
C ILE A 298 -2.75 1.80 9.81
N VAL A 299 -2.52 0.59 9.30
CA VAL A 299 -2.77 -0.65 10.04
C VAL A 299 -1.42 -1.33 10.24
N GLY A 300 -1.09 -1.62 11.50
CA GLY A 300 0.20 -2.20 11.87
C GLY A 300 0.06 -3.45 12.72
N THR A 301 1.01 -4.37 12.58
CA THR A 301 1.15 -5.55 13.47
C THR A 301 2.31 -5.33 14.42
N GLY A 302 2.17 -5.81 15.66
CA GLY A 302 3.25 -5.70 16.66
C GLY A 302 4.50 -6.44 16.23
N VAL A 303 5.66 -5.82 16.45
CA VAL A 303 6.95 -6.48 16.28
C VAL A 303 7.09 -7.57 17.34
N ASN A 304 7.54 -8.77 16.94
CA ASN A 304 7.61 -9.96 17.82
C ASN A 304 6.25 -10.47 18.35
N ALA A 305 5.14 -10.08 17.75
CA ALA A 305 3.83 -10.64 18.08
C ALA A 305 3.77 -12.15 17.77
N VAL A 306 3.22 -12.93 18.70
CA VAL A 306 3.16 -14.40 18.60
C VAL A 306 2.16 -14.88 17.54
N GLN A 307 1.25 -14.02 17.09
CA GLN A 307 0.27 -14.33 16.05
C GLN A 307 0.27 -13.29 14.94
N ALA A 308 0.59 -13.73 13.73
CA ALA A 308 0.33 -12.99 12.53
C ALA A 308 -1.15 -13.09 12.16
N ILE A 309 -1.87 -11.98 12.20
CA ILE A 309 -3.28 -11.91 11.80
C ILE A 309 -3.34 -11.46 10.34
N SER A 310 -2.96 -12.33 9.41
CA SER A 310 -2.94 -11.97 7.99
C SER A 310 -4.33 -11.86 7.36
N GLY A 311 -5.28 -12.71 7.76
CA GLY A 311 -6.62 -12.76 7.15
C GLY A 311 -7.59 -11.66 7.59
N VAL A 312 -7.49 -11.20 8.84
CA VAL A 312 -8.44 -10.23 9.41
C VAL A 312 -8.03 -8.79 9.14
N ALA A 313 -6.72 -8.51 9.05
CA ALA A 313 -6.22 -7.20 8.64
C ALA A 313 -6.67 -6.83 7.20
N ILE A 314 -6.77 -7.82 6.31
CA ILE A 314 -7.24 -7.65 4.93
C ILE A 314 -8.70 -7.17 4.88
N GLN A 315 -9.57 -7.77 5.70
CA GLN A 315 -10.99 -7.36 5.75
C GLN A 315 -11.17 -5.95 6.31
N GLY A 316 -10.29 -5.52 7.21
CA GLY A 316 -10.33 -4.15 7.75
C GLY A 316 -10.00 -3.08 6.72
N VAL A 317 -9.13 -3.38 5.76
CA VAL A 317 -8.78 -2.45 4.67
C VAL A 317 -9.86 -2.42 3.59
N GLN A 318 -10.47 -3.57 3.27
CA GLN A 318 -11.56 -3.63 2.28
C GLN A 318 -12.86 -2.95 2.73
N ASN A 319 -13.10 -2.83 4.04
CA ASN A 319 -14.27 -2.14 4.58
C ASN A 319 -14.04 -0.64 4.85
N ALA A 320 -12.86 -0.13 4.58
CA ALA A 320 -12.49 1.29 4.76
C ALA A 320 -12.47 2.08 3.43
N VAL A 321 -12.86 1.41 2.32
CA VAL A 321 -12.99 2.02 0.97
C VAL A 321 -14.44 2.22 0.60
#